data_8af2e419b45285e1f2e5ed9d65a6c7a5
#
_entry.id   8af2e419b45285e1f2e5ed9d65a6c7a5
#
_cell.length_a   1.000
_cell.length_b   1.000
_cell.length_c   1.000
_cell.angle_alpha   90.00
_cell.angle_beta   90.00
_cell.angle_gamma   90.00
#
_symmetry.space_group_name_H-M   'P 1'
#
loop_
_entity.id
_entity.type
_entity.pdbx_description
1 polymer ?
#
loop_
_entity_poly.entity_id
_entity_poly.type
_entity_poly.pdbx_seq_one_letter_code
_entity_poly.pdbx_strand_id
1 'polypeptide(L)' 'MQTLPAHERPTREELERRVRNAWASYSAKLRDLEGREYDEAESKAWEHLQRRLAEIGRPFG' A
#
# COMPACT_ATOMS: atom_id res chain seq x y z
N MET A 1 -0.74 -13.10 -26.02
CA MET A 1 -0.75 -12.23 -24.86
C MET A 1 -0.91 -10.79 -25.26
N GLN A 2 -1.79 -10.11 -24.61
CA GLN A 2 -2.07 -8.73 -24.96
C GLN A 2 -1.16 -7.77 -24.24
N THR A 3 -0.72 -6.77 -24.98
CA THR A 3 -0.01 -5.65 -24.40
C THR A 3 -1.04 -4.63 -23.95
N LEU A 4 -0.97 -4.21 -22.71
CA LEU A 4 -1.89 -3.20 -22.24
C LEU A 4 -1.65 -1.88 -22.95
N PRO A 5 -2.71 -1.25 -23.45
CA PRO A 5 -2.58 0.09 -24.00
C PRO A 5 -2.10 1.08 -22.94
N ALA A 6 -1.53 2.17 -23.39
CA ALA A 6 -1.01 3.17 -22.47
C ALA A 6 -2.07 3.68 -21.50
N HIS A 7 -3.31 3.82 -21.98
CA HIS A 7 -4.39 4.32 -21.13
C HIS A 7 -4.86 3.33 -20.08
N GLU A 8 -4.42 2.07 -20.17
CA GLU A 8 -4.75 1.07 -19.17
C GLU A 8 -3.66 0.93 -18.10
N ARG A 9 -2.56 1.62 -18.29
CA ARG A 9 -1.51 1.64 -17.30
C ARG A 9 -1.92 2.58 -16.16
N PRO A 10 -1.50 2.27 -14.94
CA PRO A 10 -1.80 3.19 -13.84
C PRO A 10 -1.23 4.57 -14.12
N THR A 11 -2.05 5.58 -13.96
CA THR A 11 -1.59 6.95 -14.08
C THR A 11 -0.88 7.34 -12.80
N ARG A 12 -0.19 8.48 -12.82
CA ARG A 12 0.42 9.01 -11.62
C ARG A 12 -0.64 9.21 -10.53
N GLU A 13 -1.80 9.72 -10.91
CA GLU A 13 -2.88 9.93 -9.97
C GLU A 13 -3.35 8.64 -9.35
N GLU A 14 -3.44 7.58 -10.15
CA GLU A 14 -3.85 6.29 -9.62
C GLU A 14 -2.80 5.72 -8.68
N LEU A 15 -1.53 5.88 -9.01
CA LEU A 15 -0.46 5.42 -8.14
C LEU A 15 -0.47 6.17 -6.83
N GLU A 16 -0.66 7.48 -6.88
CA GLU A 16 -0.75 8.29 -5.68
C GLU A 16 -1.94 7.89 -4.82
N ARG A 17 -3.06 7.57 -5.47
CA ARG A 17 -4.24 7.09 -4.75
C ARG A 17 -3.96 5.78 -4.05
N ARG A 18 -3.27 4.86 -4.73
CA ARG A 18 -2.91 3.57 -4.14
C ARG A 18 -1.99 3.74 -2.96
N VAL A 19 -1.05 4.67 -3.06
CA VAL A 19 -0.15 4.97 -1.95
C VAL A 19 -0.96 5.51 -0.77
N ARG A 20 -1.84 6.47 -1.02
CA ARG A 20 -2.67 7.04 0.04
C ARG A 20 -3.55 5.97 0.69
N ASN A 21 -4.11 5.08 -0.13
CA ASN A 21 -4.96 4.01 0.38
C ASN A 21 -4.16 3.03 1.23
N ALA A 22 -2.91 2.76 0.83
CA ALA A 22 -2.05 1.89 1.61
C ALA A 22 -1.78 2.48 2.99
N TRP A 23 -1.47 3.77 3.04
CA TRP A 23 -1.25 4.46 4.31
C TRP A 23 -2.53 4.54 5.14
N ALA A 24 -3.66 4.81 4.49
CA ALA A 24 -4.94 4.87 5.19
C ALA A 24 -5.29 3.52 5.80
N SER A 25 -5.03 2.44 5.08
CA SER A 25 -5.27 1.10 5.59
C SER A 25 -4.37 0.80 6.78
N TYR A 26 -3.11 1.20 6.71
CA TYR A 26 -2.18 1.05 7.81
C TYR A 26 -2.69 1.78 9.06
N SER A 27 -3.07 3.05 8.89
CA SER A 27 -3.58 3.85 9.98
C SER A 27 -4.87 3.28 10.56
N ALA A 28 -5.76 2.81 9.70
CA ALA A 28 -7.04 2.26 10.13
C ALA A 28 -6.85 1.02 10.99
N LYS A 29 -5.90 0.18 10.64
CA LYS A 29 -5.65 -1.04 11.41
C LYS A 29 -5.17 -0.74 12.82
N LEU A 30 -4.55 0.41 13.03
CA LEU A 30 -3.97 0.74 14.32
C LEU A 30 -4.81 1.69 15.14
N ARG A 31 -5.87 2.21 14.56
CA ARG A 31 -6.65 3.29 15.18
C ARG A 31 -7.17 2.94 16.58
N ASP A 32 -7.68 1.74 16.75
CA ASP A 32 -8.32 1.35 17.99
C ASP A 32 -7.46 0.46 18.87
N LEU A 33 -6.19 0.34 18.55
CA LEU A 33 -5.30 -0.53 19.28
C LEU A 33 -4.41 0.28 20.23
N GLU A 34 -4.07 -0.32 21.35
CA GLU A 34 -3.22 0.30 22.35
C GLU A 34 -2.28 -0.73 22.97
N GLY A 35 -1.16 -0.24 23.51
CA GLY A 35 -0.23 -1.06 24.24
C GLY A 35 0.40 -2.14 23.40
N ARG A 36 0.40 -3.36 23.96
CA ARG A 36 1.03 -4.49 23.28
C ARG A 36 0.34 -4.85 21.97
N GLU A 37 -0.98 -4.75 21.96
CA GLU A 37 -1.73 -5.04 20.76
C GLU A 37 -1.32 -4.09 19.63
N TYR A 38 -1.11 -2.83 19.97
CA TYR A 38 -0.66 -1.85 19.01
C TYR A 38 0.73 -2.22 18.49
N ASP A 39 1.64 -2.56 19.38
CA ASP A 39 3.00 -2.88 18.99
C ASP A 39 3.05 -4.08 18.05
N GLU A 40 2.30 -5.13 18.35
CA GLU A 40 2.27 -6.32 17.52
C GLU A 40 1.62 -6.05 16.17
N ALA A 41 0.50 -5.35 16.19
CA ALA A 41 -0.21 -5.02 14.96
C ALA A 41 0.59 -4.06 14.10
N GLU A 42 1.28 -3.13 14.75
CA GLU A 42 2.08 -2.14 14.04
C GLU A 42 3.21 -2.79 13.26
N SER A 43 3.88 -3.77 13.85
CA SER A 43 4.94 -4.48 13.15
C SER A 43 4.43 -5.18 11.91
N LYS A 44 3.32 -5.88 12.05
CA LYS A 44 2.73 -6.59 10.91
C LYS A 44 2.18 -5.63 9.87
N ALA A 45 1.52 -4.59 10.31
CA ALA A 45 0.95 -3.61 9.41
C ALA A 45 2.04 -2.87 8.65
N TRP A 46 3.14 -2.58 9.32
CA TRP A 46 4.28 -1.93 8.70
C TRP A 46 4.88 -2.78 7.60
N GLU A 47 5.09 -4.07 7.86
CA GLU A 47 5.60 -4.99 6.85
C GLU A 47 4.67 -5.05 5.65
N HIS A 48 3.37 -5.12 5.92
CA HIS A 48 2.38 -5.18 4.86
C HIS A 48 2.38 -3.88 4.05
N LEU A 49 2.48 -2.75 4.72
CA LEU A 49 2.55 -1.46 4.07
C LEU A 49 3.78 -1.37 3.16
N GLN A 50 4.94 -1.75 3.69
CA GLN A 50 6.16 -1.69 2.90
C GLN A 50 6.09 -2.57 1.68
N ARG A 51 5.49 -3.74 1.82
CA ARG A 51 5.31 -4.65 0.69
C ARG A 51 4.41 -4.04 -0.37
N ARG A 52 3.30 -3.43 0.06
CA ARG A 52 2.38 -2.80 -0.87
C ARG A 52 3.03 -1.62 -1.58
N LEU A 53 3.77 -0.80 -0.84
CA LEU A 53 4.45 0.33 -1.44
C LEU A 53 5.50 -0.12 -2.44
N ALA A 54 6.20 -1.19 -2.14
CA ALA A 54 7.20 -1.73 -3.04
C ALA A 54 6.55 -2.23 -4.33
N GLU A 55 5.38 -2.87 -4.23
CA GLU A 55 4.67 -3.33 -5.40
C GLU A 55 4.17 -2.17 -6.25
N ILE A 56 3.66 -1.12 -5.60
CA ILE A 56 3.16 0.05 -6.30
C ILE A 56 4.28 0.76 -7.02
N GLY A 57 5.44 0.89 -6.37
CA GLY A 57 6.57 1.60 -6.93
C GLY A 57 7.48 0.76 -7.81
N ARG A 58 7.21 -0.53 -7.95
CA ARG A 58 8.08 -1.41 -8.72
C ARG A 58 7.97 -1.10 -10.21
N PRO A 59 9.10 -0.86 -10.87
CA PRO A 59 9.05 -0.67 -12.32
C PRO A 59 8.69 -1.99 -12.98
N PHE A 60 8.06 -1.88 -14.13
CA PHE A 60 7.73 -3.06 -14.92
C PHE A 60 9.01 -3.64 -15.48
N GLY A 61 9.25 -4.83 -15.16
CA GLY A 61 10.45 -5.45 -15.68
C GLY A 61 10.35 -6.90 -15.54
#